data_388f9486ebede9ee573932417ce5a46b
#
_entry.id   388f9486ebede9ee573932417ce5a46b
#
_cell.length_a   1.000
_cell.length_b   1.000
_cell.length_c   1.000
_cell.angle_alpha   90.00
_cell.angle_beta   90.00
_cell.angle_gamma   90.00
#
_symmetry.space_group_name_H-M   'P 1'
#
loop_
_entity.id
_entity.type
_entity.pdbx_description
1 polymer ?
#
loop_
_entity_poly.entity_id
_entity_poly.type
_entity_poly.pdbx_seq_one_letter_code
_entity_poly.pdbx_strand_id
1 'polypeptide(L)'
;MSKAFSNLLKYIDKLPHTQKEQVYQWVKRYVEPSSSAGGRLINEMRETRFKDGFECPHCSSEHVVRFGKYNGRQRYHCKCCGKTFTDTTNTVLYRTRKGNEWITFVDCMFKGYSLRKSAEIVGVTWVTLFYWRHKLLNA
;
A
#
# COMPACT_ATOMS: atom_id res chain seq x y z
N MET A 1 -27.92 15.81 11.32
CA MET A 1 -28.00 14.38 10.92
C MET A 1 -29.42 14.08 10.46
N SER A 2 -29.59 13.35 9.35
CA SER A 2 -30.94 13.04 8.85
C SER A 2 -31.62 12.02 9.78
N LYS A 3 -32.95 12.11 9.92
CA LYS A 3 -33.76 11.15 10.70
C LYS A 3 -33.52 9.69 10.27
N ALA A 4 -33.25 9.47 8.97
CA ALA A 4 -32.96 8.15 8.41
C ALA A 4 -31.64 7.57 8.97
N PHE A 5 -30.59 8.40 9.09
CA PHE A 5 -29.32 7.98 9.65
C PHE A 5 -29.40 7.64 11.14
N SER A 6 -30.16 8.43 11.91
CA SER A 6 -30.39 8.16 13.34
C SER A 6 -31.14 6.84 13.56
N ASN A 7 -32.11 6.52 12.70
CA ASN A 7 -32.83 5.24 12.78
C ASN A 7 -31.93 4.06 12.40
N LEU A 8 -31.05 4.23 11.40
CA LEU A 8 -30.08 3.21 11.02
C LEU A 8 -29.12 2.85 12.17
N LEU A 9 -28.60 3.85 12.87
CA LEU A 9 -27.73 3.64 14.03
C LEU A 9 -28.43 2.84 15.14
N LYS A 10 -29.70 3.17 15.45
CA LYS A 10 -30.50 2.41 16.44
C LYS A 10 -30.73 0.96 16.03
N TYR A 11 -30.80 0.69 14.72
CA TYR A 11 -30.92 -0.67 14.19
C TYR A 11 -29.60 -1.45 14.35
N ILE A 12 -28.48 -0.82 14.02
CA ILE A 12 -27.14 -1.40 14.16
C ILE A 12 -26.83 -1.71 15.63
N ASP A 13 -27.26 -0.84 16.57
CA ASP A 13 -27.04 -1.07 18.01
C ASP A 13 -27.74 -2.32 18.55
N LYS A 14 -28.86 -2.72 17.95
CA LYS A 14 -29.61 -3.93 18.32
C LYS A 14 -29.04 -5.22 17.72
N LEU A 15 -28.12 -5.16 16.77
CA LEU A 15 -27.56 -6.34 16.13
C LEU A 15 -26.62 -7.10 17.06
N PRO A 16 -26.55 -8.44 16.96
CA PRO A 16 -25.52 -9.25 17.61
C PRO A 16 -24.11 -8.83 17.17
N HIS A 17 -23.10 -9.07 18.00
CA HIS A 17 -21.72 -8.67 17.74
C HIS A 17 -21.20 -9.18 16.39
N THR A 18 -21.52 -10.42 16.01
CA THR A 18 -21.14 -11.01 14.73
C THR A 18 -21.70 -10.27 13.52
N GLN A 19 -22.94 -9.79 13.61
CA GLN A 19 -23.56 -9.01 12.55
C GLN A 19 -23.05 -7.57 12.52
N LYS A 20 -22.74 -6.98 13.67
CA LYS A 20 -22.05 -5.68 13.74
C LYS A 20 -20.71 -5.72 13.03
N GLU A 21 -19.94 -6.78 13.26
CA GLU A 21 -18.65 -6.98 12.57
C GLU A 21 -18.83 -7.10 11.05
N GLN A 22 -19.83 -7.85 10.59
CA GLN A 22 -20.15 -7.95 9.16
C GLN A 22 -20.51 -6.59 8.54
N VAL A 23 -21.34 -5.80 9.22
CA VAL A 23 -21.70 -4.43 8.79
C VAL A 23 -20.46 -3.54 8.78
N TYR A 24 -19.59 -3.62 9.79
CA TYR A 24 -18.33 -2.88 9.83
C TYR A 24 -17.44 -3.23 8.65
N GLN A 25 -17.21 -4.51 8.35
CA GLN A 25 -16.40 -4.95 7.23
C GLN A 25 -17.01 -4.54 5.88
N TRP A 26 -18.34 -4.54 5.78
CA TRP A 26 -19.03 -4.08 4.59
C TRP A 26 -18.89 -2.57 4.39
N VAL A 27 -19.15 -1.76 5.41
CA VAL A 27 -19.00 -0.30 5.37
C VAL A 27 -17.54 0.09 5.12
N LYS A 28 -16.60 -0.61 5.74
CA LYS A 28 -15.16 -0.37 5.57
C LYS A 28 -14.73 -0.40 4.11
N ARG A 29 -15.30 -1.29 3.29
CA ARG A 29 -15.02 -1.36 1.84
C ARG A 29 -15.42 -0.10 1.08
N TYR A 30 -16.44 0.62 1.55
CA TYR A 30 -16.94 1.85 0.91
C TYR A 30 -16.31 3.12 1.49
N VAL A 31 -15.99 3.11 2.78
CA VAL A 31 -15.48 4.29 3.50
C VAL A 31 -13.96 4.39 3.41
N GLU A 32 -13.25 3.27 3.33
CA GLU A 32 -11.82 3.27 3.06
C GLU A 32 -11.57 3.26 1.55
N PRO A 33 -11.38 4.44 0.93
CA PRO A 33 -11.00 4.47 -0.47
C PRO A 33 -9.67 3.75 -0.64
N SER A 34 -9.54 2.99 -1.72
CA SER A 34 -8.32 2.27 -2.11
C SER A 34 -7.05 3.14 -2.06
N SER A 35 -7.20 4.48 -2.10
CA SER A 35 -6.12 5.45 -1.93
C SER A 35 -5.44 5.38 -0.55
N SER A 36 -6.15 5.01 0.52
CA SER A 36 -5.57 4.92 1.87
C SER A 36 -4.83 3.61 2.11
N ALA A 37 -5.21 2.54 1.41
CA ALA A 37 -4.57 1.23 1.56
C ALA A 37 -3.12 1.23 1.08
N GLY A 38 -2.85 1.89 -0.07
CA GLY A 38 -1.48 2.06 -0.57
C GLY A 38 -0.60 2.90 0.35
N GLY A 39 -1.17 3.96 0.92
CA GLY A 39 -0.48 4.80 1.90
C GLY A 39 -0.14 4.04 3.19
N ARG A 40 -1.07 3.22 3.69
CA ARG A 40 -0.83 2.38 4.87
C ARG A 40 0.27 1.34 4.62
N LEU A 41 0.20 0.62 3.51
CA LEU A 41 1.22 -0.36 3.16
C LEU A 41 2.62 0.27 3.07
N ILE A 42 2.74 1.44 2.44
CA ILE A 42 4.02 2.16 2.37
C ILE A 42 4.51 2.58 3.76
N ASN A 43 3.61 3.01 4.64
CA ASN A 43 3.97 3.37 6.01
C ASN A 43 4.41 2.14 6.82
N GLU A 44 3.68 1.03 6.74
CA GLU A 44 4.05 -0.24 7.40
C GLU A 44 5.39 -0.76 6.90
N MET A 45 5.63 -0.71 5.58
CA MET A 45 6.93 -1.07 5.00
C MET A 45 8.06 -0.17 5.51
N ARG A 46 7.79 1.13 5.67
CA ARG A 46 8.76 2.09 6.23
C ARG A 46 9.06 1.77 7.69
N GLU A 47 8.02 1.58 8.50
CA GLU A 47 8.17 1.25 9.92
C GLU A 47 8.94 -0.05 10.11
N THR A 48 8.59 -1.09 9.35
CA THR A 48 9.29 -2.37 9.39
C THR A 48 10.75 -2.25 8.95
N ARG A 49 11.01 -1.54 7.86
CA ARG A 49 12.34 -1.39 7.28
C ARG A 49 13.30 -0.61 8.18
N PHE A 50 12.79 0.40 8.88
CA PHE A 50 13.59 1.28 9.71
C PHE A 50 13.41 1.03 11.20
N LYS A 51 12.81 -0.11 11.57
CA LYS A 51 12.58 -0.51 12.95
C LYS A 51 13.89 -0.64 13.74
N ASP A 52 14.92 -1.18 13.08
CA ASP A 52 16.23 -1.45 13.67
C ASP A 52 17.27 -0.38 13.32
N GLY A 53 16.84 0.74 12.71
CA GLY A 53 17.72 1.84 12.31
C GLY A 53 17.63 2.18 10.82
N PHE A 54 18.30 3.29 10.45
CA PHE A 54 18.33 3.76 9.05
C PHE A 54 19.58 3.22 8.34
N GLU A 55 19.47 2.07 7.71
CA GLU A 55 20.55 1.51 6.90
C GLU A 55 20.43 1.92 5.41
N CYS A 56 21.57 2.16 4.80
CA CYS A 56 21.64 2.43 3.37
C CYS A 56 21.40 1.15 2.57
N PRO A 57 20.40 1.10 1.65
CA PRO A 57 20.11 -0.09 0.85
C PRO A 57 21.18 -0.42 -0.21
N HIS A 58 22.22 0.43 -0.34
CA HIS A 58 23.29 0.23 -1.32
C HIS A 58 24.60 -0.24 -0.71
N CYS A 59 24.87 0.07 0.56
CA CYS A 59 26.14 -0.27 1.21
C CYS A 59 25.98 -0.64 2.69
N SER A 60 24.74 -0.77 3.18
CA SER A 60 24.39 -1.13 4.56
C SER A 60 25.00 -0.23 5.65
N SER A 61 25.41 0.98 5.28
CA SER A 61 25.97 1.96 6.24
C SER A 61 24.85 2.65 7.01
N GLU A 62 25.04 2.85 8.30
CA GLU A 62 24.12 3.60 9.17
C GLU A 62 24.28 5.12 9.05
N HIS A 63 25.32 5.61 8.33
CA HIS A 63 25.59 7.05 8.14
C HIS A 63 24.62 7.64 7.11
N VAL A 64 23.35 7.68 7.45
CA VAL A 64 22.25 8.16 6.60
C VAL A 64 21.67 9.45 7.16
N VAL A 65 21.44 10.43 6.30
CA VAL A 65 20.82 11.70 6.65
C VAL A 65 19.60 11.97 5.78
N ARG A 66 18.64 12.74 6.31
CA ARG A 66 17.50 13.20 5.54
C ARG A 66 17.95 14.19 4.47
N PHE A 67 17.47 14.00 3.24
CA PHE A 67 17.90 14.79 2.06
C PHE A 67 16.68 15.35 1.32
N GLY A 68 15.90 16.19 1.97
CA GLY A 68 14.73 16.83 1.39
C GLY A 68 13.59 15.88 1.02
N LYS A 69 12.58 16.40 0.33
CA LYS A 69 11.42 15.65 -0.15
C LYS A 69 11.32 15.72 -1.68
N TYR A 70 10.84 14.66 -2.29
CA TYR A 70 10.50 14.60 -3.71
C TYR A 70 9.13 13.94 -3.89
N ASN A 71 8.22 14.63 -4.57
CA ASN A 71 6.83 14.19 -4.73
C ASN A 71 6.17 13.76 -3.41
N GLY A 72 6.34 14.57 -2.34
CA GLY A 72 5.77 14.29 -1.02
C GLY A 72 6.49 13.21 -0.21
N ARG A 73 7.44 12.48 -0.80
CA ARG A 73 8.19 11.41 -0.12
C ARG A 73 9.53 11.91 0.40
N GLN A 74 9.90 11.46 1.61
CA GLN A 74 11.21 11.75 2.19
C GLN A 74 12.30 11.01 1.42
N ARG A 75 13.36 11.74 1.05
CA ARG A 75 14.60 11.18 0.51
C ARG A 75 15.66 11.13 1.60
N TYR A 76 16.57 10.19 1.45
CA TYR A 76 17.70 9.98 2.32
C TYR A 76 18.99 10.00 1.50
N HIS A 77 20.08 10.42 2.11
CA HIS A 77 21.41 10.43 1.50
C HIS A 77 22.38 9.66 2.40
N CYS A 78 23.09 8.73 1.83
CA CYS A 78 24.14 7.99 2.52
C CYS A 78 25.46 8.77 2.42
N LYS A 79 26.06 9.13 3.55
CA LYS A 79 27.36 9.82 3.59
C LYS A 79 28.53 8.91 3.20
N CYS A 80 28.37 7.59 3.31
CA CYS A 80 29.40 6.62 2.99
C CYS A 80 29.53 6.39 1.47
N CYS A 81 28.43 6.02 0.79
CA CYS A 81 28.46 5.72 -0.65
C CYS A 81 27.99 6.90 -1.55
N GLY A 82 27.56 8.02 -0.98
CA GLY A 82 27.08 9.20 -1.71
C GLY A 82 25.75 9.03 -2.44
N LYS A 83 25.09 7.86 -2.35
CA LYS A 83 23.83 7.59 -3.05
C LYS A 83 22.63 8.11 -2.27
N THR A 84 21.61 8.57 -3.01
CA THR A 84 20.31 8.92 -2.44
C THR A 84 19.32 7.81 -2.64
N PHE A 85 18.42 7.62 -1.69
CA PHE A 85 17.37 6.60 -1.71
C PHE A 85 16.10 7.09 -1.03
N THR A 86 15.03 6.31 -1.19
CA THR A 86 13.74 6.53 -0.54
C THR A 86 13.37 5.29 0.26
N ASP A 87 12.31 5.38 1.04
CA ASP A 87 11.73 4.25 1.78
C ASP A 87 11.39 3.03 0.91
N THR A 88 11.06 3.25 -0.36
CA THR A 88 10.72 2.18 -1.30
C THR A 88 11.91 1.66 -2.14
N THR A 89 13.10 2.24 -2.00
CA THR A 89 14.29 1.80 -2.76
C THR A 89 14.64 0.34 -2.42
N ASN A 90 14.92 -0.49 -3.42
CA ASN A 90 15.14 -1.93 -3.31
C ASN A 90 13.95 -2.72 -2.73
N THR A 91 12.73 -2.22 -2.90
CA THR A 91 11.49 -2.95 -2.60
C THR A 91 10.69 -3.18 -3.87
N VAL A 92 9.71 -4.07 -3.81
CA VAL A 92 8.76 -4.32 -4.91
C VAL A 92 8.01 -3.08 -5.36
N LEU A 93 7.84 -2.10 -4.48
CA LEU A 93 7.16 -0.82 -4.76
C LEU A 93 8.09 0.25 -5.34
N TYR A 94 9.39 -0.04 -5.52
CA TYR A 94 10.33 0.92 -6.09
C TYR A 94 9.90 1.35 -7.50
N ARG A 95 9.84 2.66 -7.73
CA ARG A 95 9.34 3.28 -8.98
C ARG A 95 7.88 2.96 -9.35
N THR A 96 7.09 2.43 -8.42
CA THR A 96 5.66 2.22 -8.64
C THR A 96 4.93 3.53 -8.40
N ARG A 97 4.23 4.06 -9.43
CA ARG A 97 3.45 5.30 -9.34
C ARG A 97 2.00 5.05 -8.88
N LYS A 98 1.52 3.84 -9.07
CA LYS A 98 0.14 3.41 -8.86
C LYS A 98 0.08 2.42 -7.69
N GLY A 99 0.24 2.93 -6.45
CA GLY A 99 0.34 2.09 -5.26
C GLY A 99 -0.96 1.37 -4.88
N ASN A 100 -2.11 2.01 -5.16
CA ASN A 100 -3.42 1.42 -4.84
C ASN A 100 -3.79 0.31 -5.81
N GLU A 101 -3.56 0.55 -7.09
CA GLU A 101 -3.75 -0.43 -8.16
C GLU A 101 -2.85 -1.65 -7.94
N TRP A 102 -1.69 -1.44 -7.33
CA TRP A 102 -0.77 -2.52 -7.00
C TRP A 102 -1.36 -3.48 -5.96
N ILE A 103 -2.01 -2.96 -4.92
CA ILE A 103 -2.70 -3.78 -3.90
C ILE A 103 -3.84 -4.57 -4.53
N THR A 104 -4.65 -3.92 -5.37
CA THR A 104 -5.74 -4.58 -6.10
C THR A 104 -5.19 -5.69 -7.01
N PHE A 105 -4.02 -5.48 -7.63
CA PHE A 105 -3.37 -6.51 -8.43
C PHE A 105 -2.92 -7.71 -7.58
N VAL A 106 -2.33 -7.48 -6.42
CA VAL A 106 -1.95 -8.56 -5.49
C VAL A 106 -3.17 -9.38 -5.08
N ASP A 107 -4.30 -8.75 -4.77
CA ASP A 107 -5.56 -9.44 -4.48
C ASP A 107 -6.05 -10.28 -5.68
N CYS A 108 -5.93 -9.75 -6.90
CA CYS A 108 -6.24 -10.52 -8.13
C CYS A 108 -5.35 -11.75 -8.29
N MET A 109 -4.07 -11.66 -7.91
CA MET A 109 -3.15 -12.79 -7.95
C MET A 109 -3.54 -13.89 -6.95
N PHE A 110 -3.90 -13.52 -5.71
CA PHE A 110 -4.39 -14.47 -4.71
C PHE A 110 -5.69 -15.15 -5.14
N LYS A 111 -6.55 -14.47 -5.90
CA LYS A 111 -7.77 -15.02 -6.47
C LYS A 111 -7.53 -15.87 -7.73
N GLY A 112 -6.28 -16.01 -8.18
CA GLY A 112 -5.91 -16.81 -9.35
C GLY A 112 -6.40 -16.24 -10.69
N TYR A 113 -6.66 -14.93 -10.78
CA TYR A 113 -7.11 -14.33 -12.02
C TYR A 113 -5.98 -14.24 -13.06
N SER A 114 -6.35 -14.41 -14.35
CA SER A 114 -5.43 -14.19 -15.45
C SER A 114 -4.98 -12.73 -15.50
N LEU A 115 -3.79 -12.45 -16.09
CA LEU A 115 -3.30 -11.07 -16.23
C LEU A 115 -4.26 -10.16 -17.03
N ARG A 116 -4.97 -10.70 -18.03
CA ARG A 116 -5.95 -9.93 -18.81
C ARG A 116 -7.14 -9.53 -17.93
N LYS A 117 -7.73 -10.48 -17.19
CA LYS A 117 -8.83 -10.20 -16.27
C LYS A 117 -8.40 -9.25 -15.15
N SER A 118 -7.20 -9.42 -14.61
CA SER A 118 -6.64 -8.51 -13.62
C SER A 118 -6.46 -7.10 -14.19
N ALA A 119 -6.05 -6.96 -15.44
CA ALA A 119 -5.89 -5.67 -16.10
C ALA A 119 -7.21 -4.89 -16.21
N GLU A 120 -8.30 -5.58 -16.51
CA GLU A 120 -9.65 -5.00 -16.53
C GLU A 120 -10.08 -4.50 -15.14
N ILE A 121 -9.83 -5.31 -14.10
CA ILE A 121 -10.21 -4.98 -12.71
C ILE A 121 -9.36 -3.82 -12.16
N VAL A 122 -8.05 -3.84 -12.42
CA VAL A 122 -7.08 -2.87 -11.88
C VAL A 122 -7.07 -1.57 -12.68
N GLY A 123 -7.54 -1.59 -13.93
CA GLY A 123 -7.54 -0.41 -14.82
C GLY A 123 -6.15 -0.04 -15.33
N VAL A 124 -5.27 -1.02 -15.54
CA VAL A 124 -3.92 -0.84 -16.13
C VAL A 124 -3.70 -1.85 -17.25
N THR A 125 -2.70 -1.60 -18.09
CA THR A 125 -2.38 -2.53 -19.16
C THR A 125 -1.85 -3.86 -18.62
N TRP A 126 -2.16 -4.97 -19.29
CA TRP A 126 -1.67 -6.30 -18.93
C TRP A 126 -0.12 -6.38 -18.94
N VAL A 127 0.54 -5.58 -19.77
CA VAL A 127 2.01 -5.46 -19.83
C VAL A 127 2.55 -4.89 -18.50
N THR A 128 1.89 -3.87 -17.95
CA THR A 128 2.25 -3.32 -16.64
C THR A 128 2.13 -4.38 -15.54
N LEU A 129 1.04 -5.14 -15.55
CA LEU A 129 0.83 -6.22 -14.58
C LEU A 129 1.83 -7.36 -14.75
N PHE A 130 2.25 -7.65 -15.98
CA PHE A 130 3.31 -8.63 -16.24
C PHE A 130 4.62 -8.21 -15.57
N TYR A 131 5.05 -6.95 -15.70
CA TYR A 131 6.23 -6.44 -15.01
C TYR A 131 6.05 -6.42 -13.48
N TRP A 132 4.87 -6.09 -12.98
CA TRP A 132 4.59 -6.12 -11.54
C TRP A 132 4.67 -7.53 -10.97
N ARG A 133 4.14 -8.51 -11.70
CA ARG A 133 4.24 -9.92 -11.33
C ARG A 133 5.69 -10.38 -11.21
N HIS A 134 6.54 -10.01 -12.18
CA HIS A 134 7.96 -10.35 -12.14
C HIS A 134 8.67 -9.70 -10.96
N LYS A 135 8.36 -8.46 -10.63
CA LYS A 135 8.89 -7.81 -9.43
C LYS A 135 8.53 -8.54 -8.15
N LEU A 136 7.29 -9.06 -8.05
CA LEU A 136 6.83 -9.83 -6.89
C LEU A 136 7.54 -11.18 -6.76
N LEU A 137 7.72 -11.88 -7.88
CA LEU A 137 8.30 -13.22 -7.88
C LEU A 137 9.82 -13.21 -7.70
N ASN A 138 10.48 -12.07 -7.93
CA ASN A 138 11.94 -11.90 -7.83
C ASN A 138 12.35 -11.07 -6.59
N ALA A 139 11.42 -10.80 -5.68
CA ALA A 139 11.69 -10.13 -4.40
C ALA A 139 11.85 -11.17 -3.30
#